data_480c5116805569250f71b9409558f96b
#
_entry.id   480c5116805569250f71b9409558f96b
#
_cell.length_a   1.000
_cell.length_b   1.000
_cell.length_c   1.000
_cell.angle_alpha   90.00
_cell.angle_beta   90.00
_cell.angle_gamma   90.00
#
_symmetry.space_group_name_H-M   'P 1'
#
loop_
_entity.id
_entity.type
_entity.pdbx_description
1 polymer ?
#
loop_
_entity_poly.entity_id
_entity_poly.type
_entity_poly.pdbx_seq_one_letter_code
_entity_poly.pdbx_strand_id
1 'polypeptide(L)'
;MTTIEYGHLYIDGQWAAPASAERIRVTEAATEEHLGSVPAATERDIDAAVGAARKAFDDPEGWATWSPARRGDVLERFAVALEARGAETARRVSVQNGMPLWLAQNFEAGFPALLVRYYAGLVAAGQEEVRAGMLGKKSLIRREPIGVVAAIVPWNVPQAISFLKLGPALAAGNTVVLKPAPETVLDAFLMAEAALEAGLPPGVLNVVPAGREVGAYLVAHPGVDKVSFTGSTAAGRAIAEVCGRLLRPVTLELGGKSAAIILDDADLTASLEPFFGATLLNNGQICWLCTRVLAPRSRYDAVVETITALAQSLTIGDPLDPATKIGPLVSERQRHRVESYIAKGKADGAHITTGGRRPEGFDRGWFVEPTIFAGVDPKATIAQEEIFGPVLAVIPYADEQEAIAIANDSDYGLGGSVWTSDPERGALFARKVRSGTIGVNGYVNDPCAPFGGIKASGMGRELGPEGLQPFQLLKTIYLDEANDPA
;
A
#
# COMPACT_ATOMS: atom_id res chain seq x y z
N MET A 1 3.62 28.02 5.38
CA MET A 1 2.25 27.48 5.23
C MET A 1 1.47 27.70 6.52
N THR A 2 0.11 27.77 6.48
CA THR A 2 -0.69 27.77 7.71
C THR A 2 -0.60 26.39 8.34
N THR A 3 -0.30 26.33 9.65
CA THR A 3 -0.22 25.09 10.40
C THR A 3 -1.58 24.38 10.44
N ILE A 4 -1.61 23.07 10.20
CA ILE A 4 -2.83 22.27 10.18
C ILE A 4 -3.03 21.62 11.53
N GLU A 5 -4.06 22.04 12.28
CA GLU A 5 -4.33 21.55 13.61
C GLU A 5 -5.71 20.91 13.72
N TYR A 6 -5.75 19.64 14.10
CA TYR A 6 -6.98 18.95 14.46
C TYR A 6 -7.01 18.73 15.98
N GLY A 7 -8.14 19.05 16.62
CA GLY A 7 -8.33 18.93 18.08
C GLY A 7 -9.05 17.66 18.52
N HIS A 8 -9.64 16.90 17.57
CA HIS A 8 -10.53 15.78 17.84
C HIS A 8 -10.18 14.58 16.99
N LEU A 9 -10.58 13.38 17.43
CA LEU A 9 -10.58 12.15 16.66
C LEU A 9 -11.90 12.02 15.89
N TYR A 10 -11.97 11.18 14.87
CA TYR A 10 -13.21 10.85 14.17
C TYR A 10 -13.72 9.49 14.64
N ILE A 11 -14.72 9.47 15.52
CA ILE A 11 -15.29 8.27 16.11
C ILE A 11 -16.82 8.40 16.15
N ASP A 12 -17.52 7.33 15.82
CA ASP A 12 -19.00 7.25 15.83
C ASP A 12 -19.68 8.35 14.99
N GLY A 13 -19.11 8.64 13.82
CA GLY A 13 -19.65 9.63 12.88
C GLY A 13 -19.51 11.09 13.34
N GLN A 14 -18.67 11.38 14.31
CA GLN A 14 -18.49 12.72 14.88
C GLN A 14 -17.04 13.01 15.28
N TRP A 15 -16.74 14.27 15.51
CA TRP A 15 -15.47 14.72 16.06
C TRP A 15 -15.49 14.55 17.60
N ALA A 16 -14.83 13.48 18.06
CA ALA A 16 -14.78 13.10 19.47
C ALA A 16 -13.54 13.68 20.17
N ALA A 17 -13.70 14.16 21.39
CA ALA A 17 -12.57 14.60 22.20
C ALA A 17 -11.65 13.40 22.54
N PRO A 18 -10.31 13.52 22.37
CA PRO A 18 -9.39 12.45 22.71
C PRO A 18 -9.32 12.21 24.21
N ALA A 19 -9.01 10.98 24.62
CA ALA A 19 -8.86 10.63 26.03
C ALA A 19 -7.55 11.14 26.65
N SER A 20 -6.62 11.66 25.85
CA SER A 20 -5.32 12.19 26.25
C SER A 20 -5.04 13.53 25.58
N ALA A 21 -4.20 14.36 26.20
CA ALA A 21 -3.67 15.58 25.60
C ALA A 21 -2.47 15.34 24.68
N GLU A 22 -2.01 14.10 24.54
CA GLU A 22 -0.89 13.74 23.69
C GLU A 22 -1.20 13.99 22.22
N ARG A 23 -0.20 14.49 21.47
CA ARG A 23 -0.37 14.84 20.06
C ARG A 23 0.71 14.20 19.19
N ILE A 24 0.31 13.80 18.01
CA ILE A 24 1.21 13.43 16.93
C ILE A 24 1.55 14.72 16.16
N ARG A 25 2.83 15.07 16.16
CA ARG A 25 3.35 16.20 15.38
C ARG A 25 3.81 15.70 14.01
N VAL A 26 3.39 16.43 12.98
CA VAL A 26 3.78 16.15 11.61
C VAL A 26 4.77 17.23 11.15
N THR A 27 5.84 16.77 10.52
CA THR A 27 6.92 17.63 10.00
C THR A 27 6.89 17.58 8.48
N GLU A 28 7.10 18.72 7.84
CA GLU A 28 7.26 18.82 6.40
C GLU A 28 8.58 18.18 5.96
N ALA A 29 8.51 17.22 5.04
CA ALA A 29 9.64 16.40 4.65
C ALA A 29 10.77 17.19 3.96
N ALA A 30 10.42 18.26 3.23
CA ALA A 30 11.38 19.08 2.47
C ALA A 30 12.06 20.15 3.30
N THR A 31 11.42 20.69 4.34
CA THR A 31 11.90 21.84 5.10
C THR A 31 12.25 21.54 6.55
N GLU A 32 11.82 20.38 7.05
CA GLU A 32 11.90 19.95 8.47
C GLU A 32 11.07 20.88 9.40
N GLU A 33 10.17 21.69 8.85
CA GLU A 33 9.34 22.58 9.62
C GLU A 33 8.08 21.88 10.17
N HIS A 34 7.52 22.43 11.24
CA HIS A 34 6.27 21.92 11.79
C HIS A 34 5.11 22.19 10.85
N LEU A 35 4.52 21.15 10.29
CA LEU A 35 3.41 21.23 9.35
C LEU A 35 2.05 21.25 10.06
N GLY A 36 1.92 20.51 11.17
CA GLY A 36 0.66 20.41 11.89
C GLY A 36 0.67 19.35 12.97
N SER A 37 -0.47 19.17 13.64
CA SER A 37 -0.61 18.09 14.61
C SER A 37 -2.05 17.60 14.76
N VAL A 38 -2.16 16.36 15.23
CA VAL A 38 -3.45 15.70 15.53
C VAL A 38 -3.39 15.04 16.93
N PRO A 39 -4.53 14.73 17.56
CA PRO A 39 -4.53 13.95 18.79
C PRO A 39 -3.91 12.56 18.57
N ALA A 40 -3.11 12.09 19.52
CA ALA A 40 -2.70 10.69 19.58
C ALA A 40 -3.78 9.88 20.30
N ALA A 41 -4.37 8.91 19.62
CA ALA A 41 -5.34 8.02 20.25
C ALA A 41 -4.66 7.10 21.27
N THR A 42 -5.37 6.82 22.35
CA THR A 42 -5.01 5.90 23.41
C THR A 42 -5.78 4.58 23.29
N GLU A 43 -5.50 3.60 24.14
CA GLU A 43 -6.29 2.37 24.23
C GLU A 43 -7.78 2.65 24.51
N ARG A 44 -8.08 3.65 25.34
CA ARG A 44 -9.45 4.07 25.63
C ARG A 44 -10.18 4.61 24.39
N ASP A 45 -9.47 5.32 23.50
CA ASP A 45 -10.04 5.79 22.24
C ASP A 45 -10.24 4.64 21.26
N ILE A 46 -9.36 3.63 21.29
CA ILE A 46 -9.55 2.38 20.54
C ILE A 46 -10.79 1.64 21.02
N ASP A 47 -10.98 1.51 22.35
CA ASP A 47 -12.19 0.88 22.92
C ASP A 47 -13.46 1.59 22.45
N ALA A 48 -13.45 2.93 22.45
CA ALA A 48 -14.58 3.73 21.97
C ALA A 48 -14.84 3.53 20.47
N ALA A 49 -13.78 3.54 19.63
CA ALA A 49 -13.90 3.35 18.19
C ALA A 49 -14.36 1.93 17.82
N VAL A 50 -13.80 0.90 18.47
CA VAL A 50 -14.23 -0.49 18.25
C VAL A 50 -15.65 -0.71 18.78
N GLY A 51 -16.01 -0.11 19.91
CA GLY A 51 -17.37 -0.16 20.47
C GLY A 51 -18.39 0.47 19.50
N ALA A 52 -18.08 1.64 18.92
CA ALA A 52 -18.91 2.30 17.91
C ALA A 52 -19.04 1.44 16.64
N ALA A 53 -17.92 0.89 16.16
CA ALA A 53 -17.90 0.02 14.98
C ALA A 53 -18.74 -1.26 15.21
N ARG A 54 -18.63 -1.88 16.39
CA ARG A 54 -19.40 -3.07 16.76
C ARG A 54 -20.89 -2.74 16.83
N LYS A 55 -21.27 -1.67 17.49
CA LYS A 55 -22.65 -1.22 17.57
C LYS A 55 -23.27 -0.99 16.18
N ALA A 56 -22.53 -0.33 15.27
CA ALA A 56 -22.98 -0.09 13.92
C ALA A 56 -23.09 -1.38 13.08
N PHE A 57 -22.22 -2.35 13.32
CA PHE A 57 -22.24 -3.64 12.64
C PHE A 57 -23.40 -4.53 13.12
N ASP A 58 -23.62 -4.58 14.41
CA ASP A 58 -24.64 -5.46 15.06
C ASP A 58 -26.06 -4.89 14.98
N ASP A 59 -26.24 -3.66 14.50
CA ASP A 59 -27.55 -3.04 14.29
C ASP A 59 -28.34 -3.84 13.22
N PRO A 60 -29.48 -4.45 13.57
CA PRO A 60 -30.27 -5.27 12.65
C PRO A 60 -30.86 -4.48 11.47
N GLU A 61 -30.96 -3.18 11.57
CA GLU A 61 -31.39 -2.26 10.49
C GLU A 61 -30.24 -1.39 9.95
N GLY A 62 -29.00 -1.68 10.39
CA GLY A 62 -27.80 -0.89 10.15
C GLY A 62 -27.06 -1.27 8.86
N TRP A 63 -25.86 -0.72 8.75
CA TRP A 63 -24.99 -0.80 7.58
C TRP A 63 -24.77 -2.20 7.03
N ALA A 64 -24.53 -3.19 7.89
CA ALA A 64 -24.24 -4.58 7.52
C ALA A 64 -25.43 -5.25 6.81
N THR A 65 -26.66 -4.88 7.16
CA THR A 65 -27.90 -5.47 6.63
C THR A 65 -28.51 -4.69 5.46
N TRP A 66 -28.00 -3.48 5.18
CA TRP A 66 -28.49 -2.71 4.04
C TRP A 66 -28.25 -3.43 2.72
N SER A 67 -29.18 -3.23 1.77
CA SER A 67 -28.98 -3.74 0.42
C SER A 67 -27.71 -3.15 -0.22
N PRO A 68 -27.06 -3.88 -1.13
CA PRO A 68 -25.91 -3.33 -1.88
C PRO A 68 -26.19 -1.99 -2.56
N ALA A 69 -27.39 -1.80 -3.11
CA ALA A 69 -27.80 -0.56 -3.74
C ALA A 69 -27.81 0.61 -2.75
N ARG A 70 -28.42 0.42 -1.57
CA ARG A 70 -28.47 1.47 -0.53
C ARG A 70 -27.08 1.84 -0.02
N ARG A 71 -26.18 0.86 0.17
CA ARG A 71 -24.78 1.13 0.50
C ARG A 71 -24.07 1.86 -0.64
N GLY A 72 -24.32 1.43 -1.88
CA GLY A 72 -23.76 2.03 -3.08
C GLY A 72 -24.08 3.53 -3.21
N ASP A 73 -25.30 3.95 -2.89
CA ASP A 73 -25.69 5.36 -2.91
C ASP A 73 -24.88 6.23 -1.92
N VAL A 74 -24.60 5.69 -0.74
CA VAL A 74 -23.75 6.40 0.25
C VAL A 74 -22.29 6.40 -0.19
N LEU A 75 -21.81 5.28 -0.70
CA LEU A 75 -20.44 5.14 -1.19
C LEU A 75 -20.17 6.03 -2.41
N GLU A 76 -21.15 6.23 -3.29
CA GLU A 76 -21.02 7.20 -4.38
C GLU A 76 -20.90 8.64 -3.85
N ARG A 77 -21.72 9.05 -2.86
CA ARG A 77 -21.53 10.37 -2.22
C ARG A 77 -20.17 10.49 -1.54
N PHE A 78 -19.68 9.40 -0.95
CA PHE A 78 -18.35 9.37 -0.35
C PHE A 78 -17.26 9.55 -1.42
N ALA A 79 -17.36 8.86 -2.55
CA ALA A 79 -16.46 9.02 -3.68
C ALA A 79 -16.43 10.47 -4.20
N VAL A 80 -17.60 11.09 -4.39
CA VAL A 80 -17.71 12.49 -4.80
C VAL A 80 -17.08 13.45 -3.78
N ALA A 81 -17.30 13.23 -2.48
CA ALA A 81 -16.71 14.05 -1.42
C ALA A 81 -15.18 13.89 -1.32
N LEU A 82 -14.65 12.71 -1.64
CA LEU A 82 -13.19 12.46 -1.75
C LEU A 82 -12.61 13.21 -2.96
N GLU A 83 -13.24 13.12 -4.12
CA GLU A 83 -12.80 13.83 -5.34
C GLU A 83 -12.78 15.35 -5.12
N ALA A 84 -13.78 15.90 -4.44
CA ALA A 84 -13.83 17.33 -4.11
C ALA A 84 -12.65 17.79 -3.25
N ARG A 85 -12.03 16.88 -2.48
CA ARG A 85 -10.85 17.13 -1.63
C ARG A 85 -9.54 16.69 -2.27
N GLY A 86 -9.58 16.10 -3.46
CA GLY A 86 -8.45 15.44 -4.10
C GLY A 86 -7.20 16.32 -4.21
N ALA A 87 -7.34 17.57 -4.63
CA ALA A 87 -6.21 18.50 -4.75
C ALA A 87 -5.52 18.79 -3.40
N GLU A 88 -6.31 19.01 -2.35
CA GLU A 88 -5.77 19.24 -1.01
C GLU A 88 -5.16 17.95 -0.42
N THR A 89 -5.79 16.80 -0.68
CA THR A 89 -5.27 15.49 -0.28
C THR A 89 -3.89 15.23 -0.90
N ALA A 90 -3.76 15.40 -2.22
CA ALA A 90 -2.48 15.24 -2.91
C ALA A 90 -1.41 16.17 -2.35
N ARG A 91 -1.77 17.44 -2.13
CA ARG A 91 -0.86 18.44 -1.56
C ARG A 91 -0.42 18.06 -0.14
N ARG A 92 -1.35 17.66 0.74
CA ARG A 92 -1.02 17.24 2.12
C ARG A 92 -0.10 16.03 2.13
N VAL A 93 -0.37 15.02 1.30
CA VAL A 93 0.50 13.85 1.20
C VAL A 93 1.89 14.25 0.73
N SER A 94 2.00 15.07 -0.34
CA SER A 94 3.30 15.52 -0.86
C SER A 94 4.17 16.20 0.19
N VAL A 95 3.61 17.13 0.96
CA VAL A 95 4.39 17.86 1.97
C VAL A 95 4.74 16.99 3.19
N GLN A 96 3.91 16.00 3.54
CA GLN A 96 4.17 15.10 4.66
C GLN A 96 5.26 14.07 4.36
N ASN A 97 5.21 13.41 3.18
CA ASN A 97 6.09 12.27 2.90
C ASN A 97 7.08 12.48 1.76
N GLY A 98 7.07 13.66 1.14
CA GLY A 98 7.98 14.00 0.05
C GLY A 98 7.59 13.43 -1.32
N MET A 99 6.42 12.83 -1.49
CA MET A 99 5.93 12.33 -2.77
C MET A 99 5.79 13.50 -3.75
N PRO A 100 6.37 13.43 -4.97
CA PRO A 100 6.14 14.45 -5.99
C PRO A 100 4.64 14.68 -6.24
N LEU A 101 4.22 15.94 -6.32
CA LEU A 101 2.79 16.32 -6.41
C LEU A 101 2.08 15.69 -7.60
N TRP A 102 2.73 15.62 -8.77
CA TRP A 102 2.17 14.95 -9.94
C TRP A 102 1.82 13.48 -9.68
N LEU A 103 2.61 12.80 -8.85
CA LEU A 103 2.38 11.42 -8.44
C LEU A 103 1.23 11.33 -7.42
N ALA A 104 1.22 12.22 -6.43
CA ALA A 104 0.17 12.31 -5.43
C ALA A 104 -1.21 12.62 -6.06
N GLN A 105 -1.27 13.44 -7.10
CA GLN A 105 -2.49 13.69 -7.86
C GLN A 105 -3.07 12.43 -8.50
N ASN A 106 -2.22 11.52 -8.97
CA ASN A 106 -2.65 10.26 -9.56
C ASN A 106 -3.07 9.21 -8.51
N PHE A 107 -2.24 8.99 -7.49
CA PHE A 107 -2.46 7.91 -6.52
C PHE A 107 -3.32 8.33 -5.32
N GLU A 108 -3.19 9.55 -4.84
CA GLU A 108 -3.80 9.96 -3.57
C GLU A 108 -5.11 10.74 -3.76
N ALA A 109 -5.28 11.42 -4.90
CA ALA A 109 -6.48 12.20 -5.17
C ALA A 109 -7.60 11.40 -5.84
N GLY A 110 -7.33 10.70 -6.95
CA GLY A 110 -8.35 10.06 -7.76
C GLY A 110 -8.57 8.57 -7.46
N PHE A 111 -7.52 7.85 -7.13
CA PHE A 111 -7.57 6.40 -6.92
C PHE A 111 -8.49 5.96 -5.77
N PRO A 112 -8.57 6.68 -4.63
CA PRO A 112 -9.52 6.37 -3.55
C PRO A 112 -10.98 6.29 -4.03
N ALA A 113 -11.46 7.29 -4.72
CA ALA A 113 -12.84 7.34 -5.22
C ALA A 113 -13.12 6.24 -6.26
N LEU A 114 -12.14 5.97 -7.13
CA LEU A 114 -12.22 4.88 -8.10
C LEU A 114 -12.41 3.54 -7.40
N LEU A 115 -11.64 3.25 -6.34
CA LEU A 115 -11.75 1.99 -5.60
C LEU A 115 -13.10 1.86 -4.88
N VAL A 116 -13.61 2.94 -4.30
CA VAL A 116 -14.94 2.93 -3.66
C VAL A 116 -16.01 2.53 -4.67
N ARG A 117 -16.02 3.15 -5.85
CA ARG A 117 -16.98 2.83 -6.93
C ARG A 117 -16.80 1.41 -7.47
N TYR A 118 -15.54 0.99 -7.68
CA TYR A 118 -15.23 -0.35 -8.18
C TYR A 118 -15.81 -1.44 -7.28
N TYR A 119 -15.55 -1.37 -5.98
CA TYR A 119 -16.05 -2.38 -5.04
C TYR A 119 -17.55 -2.28 -4.78
N ALA A 120 -18.14 -1.09 -4.78
CA ALA A 120 -19.59 -0.92 -4.73
C ALA A 120 -20.26 -1.62 -5.92
N GLY A 121 -19.69 -1.48 -7.13
CA GLY A 121 -20.16 -2.15 -8.34
C GLY A 121 -20.03 -3.68 -8.26
N LEU A 122 -18.91 -4.20 -7.73
CA LEU A 122 -18.71 -5.64 -7.56
C LEU A 122 -19.74 -6.27 -6.60
N VAL A 123 -20.03 -5.59 -5.49
CA VAL A 123 -21.01 -6.08 -4.51
C VAL A 123 -22.43 -6.04 -5.07
N ALA A 124 -22.76 -5.03 -5.89
CA ALA A 124 -24.05 -4.93 -6.55
C ALA A 124 -24.32 -6.06 -7.56
N ALA A 125 -23.27 -6.69 -8.13
CA ALA A 125 -23.41 -7.77 -9.10
C ALA A 125 -23.89 -9.12 -8.50
N GLY A 126 -23.97 -9.26 -7.16
CA GLY A 126 -24.59 -10.39 -6.49
C GLY A 126 -23.83 -10.90 -5.26
N GLN A 127 -24.61 -11.23 -4.23
CA GLN A 127 -24.11 -11.75 -2.95
C GLN A 127 -24.50 -13.20 -2.71
N GLU A 128 -25.34 -13.75 -3.58
CA GLU A 128 -25.91 -15.11 -3.43
C GLU A 128 -25.74 -15.92 -4.72
N GLU A 129 -25.48 -17.19 -4.57
CA GLU A 129 -25.30 -18.13 -5.67
C GLU A 129 -25.98 -19.46 -5.31
N VAL A 130 -26.87 -19.95 -6.17
CA VAL A 130 -27.47 -21.27 -6.01
C VAL A 130 -26.65 -22.31 -6.79
N ARG A 131 -26.20 -23.34 -6.10
CA ARG A 131 -25.44 -24.46 -6.68
C ARG A 131 -26.24 -25.74 -6.63
N ALA A 132 -26.28 -26.47 -7.76
CA ALA A 132 -26.77 -27.84 -7.77
C ALA A 132 -25.79 -28.75 -7.02
N GLY A 133 -26.29 -29.51 -6.07
CA GLY A 133 -25.50 -30.46 -5.31
C GLY A 133 -25.37 -31.83 -6.01
N MET A 134 -24.24 -32.49 -5.82
CA MET A 134 -24.02 -33.87 -6.32
C MET A 134 -24.94 -34.93 -5.70
N LEU A 135 -25.55 -34.61 -4.55
CA LEU A 135 -26.49 -35.49 -3.84
C LEU A 135 -27.97 -35.19 -4.16
N GLY A 136 -28.24 -34.48 -5.25
CA GLY A 136 -29.59 -34.15 -5.72
C GLY A 136 -30.27 -32.98 -4.98
N LYS A 137 -29.59 -32.33 -4.03
CA LYS A 137 -30.11 -31.15 -3.32
C LYS A 137 -29.46 -29.88 -3.85
N LYS A 138 -30.11 -28.74 -3.62
CA LYS A 138 -29.52 -27.39 -3.93
C LYS A 138 -28.89 -26.78 -2.68
N SER A 139 -27.92 -25.93 -2.88
CA SER A 139 -27.28 -25.15 -1.82
C SER A 139 -27.25 -23.69 -2.20
N LEU A 140 -27.71 -22.81 -1.31
CA LEU A 140 -27.56 -21.37 -1.44
C LEU A 140 -26.25 -20.96 -0.75
N ILE A 141 -25.35 -20.36 -1.51
CA ILE A 141 -24.09 -19.78 -0.99
C ILE A 141 -24.28 -18.29 -0.83
N ARG A 142 -24.17 -17.80 0.39
CA ARG A 142 -24.26 -16.38 0.72
C ARG A 142 -22.90 -15.80 1.06
N ARG A 143 -22.64 -14.56 0.64
CA ARG A 143 -21.50 -13.74 1.07
C ARG A 143 -21.97 -12.73 2.09
N GLU A 144 -21.53 -12.88 3.33
CA GLU A 144 -21.88 -12.02 4.45
C GLU A 144 -20.66 -11.18 4.89
N PRO A 145 -20.84 -9.94 5.38
CA PRO A 145 -19.71 -9.15 5.89
C PRO A 145 -19.05 -9.85 7.10
N ILE A 146 -17.72 -9.70 7.22
CA ILE A 146 -16.95 -10.41 8.28
C ILE A 146 -17.12 -9.77 9.65
N GLY A 147 -17.39 -8.45 9.74
CA GLY A 147 -17.52 -7.76 11.01
C GLY A 147 -16.78 -6.43 11.11
N VAL A 148 -16.16 -6.20 12.26
CA VAL A 148 -15.32 -5.03 12.53
C VAL A 148 -13.91 -5.29 12.01
N VAL A 149 -13.45 -4.42 11.12
CA VAL A 149 -12.13 -4.49 10.48
C VAL A 149 -11.18 -3.49 11.11
N ALA A 150 -10.06 -3.94 11.64
CA ALA A 150 -8.92 -3.09 11.96
C ALA A 150 -8.06 -2.89 10.71
N ALA A 151 -8.11 -1.71 10.11
CA ALA A 151 -7.29 -1.30 8.97
C ALA A 151 -6.09 -0.49 9.45
N ILE A 152 -4.87 -1.00 9.24
CA ILE A 152 -3.64 -0.37 9.69
C ILE A 152 -2.77 -0.10 8.47
N VAL A 153 -2.47 1.17 8.21
CA VAL A 153 -1.85 1.62 6.96
C VAL A 153 -0.53 2.34 7.20
N PRO A 154 0.41 2.23 6.23
CA PRO A 154 1.71 2.88 6.29
C PRO A 154 1.64 4.34 5.78
N TRP A 155 2.81 4.98 5.76
CA TRP A 155 2.99 6.39 5.44
C TRP A 155 3.34 6.69 3.97
N ASN A 156 3.69 5.69 3.16
CA ASN A 156 4.29 5.94 1.84
C ASN A 156 3.28 6.30 0.73
N VAL A 157 2.09 5.68 0.74
CA VAL A 157 0.97 5.95 -0.19
C VAL A 157 -0.33 5.89 0.63
N PRO A 158 -0.54 6.84 1.56
CA PRO A 158 -1.47 6.65 2.69
C PRO A 158 -2.93 6.54 2.27
N GLN A 159 -3.41 7.38 1.34
CA GLN A 159 -4.80 7.34 0.91
C GLN A 159 -5.09 6.12 0.04
N ALA A 160 -4.30 5.88 -1.00
CA ALA A 160 -4.51 4.73 -1.87
C ALA A 160 -4.50 3.42 -1.07
N ILE A 161 -3.51 3.21 -0.19
CA ILE A 161 -3.45 2.01 0.65
C ILE A 161 -4.61 1.94 1.65
N SER A 162 -5.09 3.07 2.17
CA SER A 162 -6.29 3.07 3.00
C SER A 162 -7.49 2.55 2.22
N PHE A 163 -7.67 2.98 0.98
CA PHE A 163 -8.82 2.57 0.16
C PHE A 163 -8.69 1.18 -0.46
N LEU A 164 -7.49 0.58 -0.55
CA LEU A 164 -7.33 -0.85 -0.78
C LEU A 164 -8.03 -1.70 0.30
N LYS A 165 -8.21 -1.15 1.49
CA LYS A 165 -8.88 -1.78 2.63
C LYS A 165 -10.31 -1.28 2.82
N LEU A 166 -10.50 0.04 2.81
CA LEU A 166 -11.80 0.68 3.03
C LEU A 166 -12.80 0.37 1.91
N GLY A 167 -12.36 0.45 0.64
CA GLY A 167 -13.21 0.18 -0.50
C GLY A 167 -13.95 -1.16 -0.40
N PRO A 168 -13.23 -2.29 -0.36
CA PRO A 168 -13.86 -3.60 -0.24
C PRO A 168 -14.56 -3.82 1.10
N ALA A 169 -13.99 -3.33 2.22
CA ALA A 169 -14.60 -3.53 3.55
C ALA A 169 -15.97 -2.85 3.64
N LEU A 170 -16.06 -1.57 3.27
CA LEU A 170 -17.30 -0.80 3.32
C LEU A 170 -18.32 -1.33 2.32
N ALA A 171 -17.91 -1.63 1.09
CA ALA A 171 -18.81 -2.18 0.08
C ALA A 171 -19.42 -3.52 0.53
N ALA A 172 -18.63 -4.40 1.15
CA ALA A 172 -19.11 -5.67 1.69
C ALA A 172 -20.08 -5.51 2.88
N GLY A 173 -20.16 -4.34 3.53
CA GLY A 173 -21.01 -4.07 4.68
C GLY A 173 -20.30 -4.18 6.02
N ASN A 174 -18.96 -4.20 6.05
CA ASN A 174 -18.17 -4.16 7.28
C ASN A 174 -18.11 -2.76 7.85
N THR A 175 -17.74 -2.67 9.13
CA THR A 175 -17.35 -1.42 9.79
C THR A 175 -15.84 -1.40 10.00
N VAL A 176 -15.25 -0.22 10.03
CA VAL A 176 -13.79 -0.07 9.99
C VAL A 176 -13.28 0.86 11.07
N VAL A 177 -12.22 0.41 11.75
CA VAL A 177 -11.35 1.25 12.58
C VAL A 177 -10.04 1.42 11.85
N LEU A 178 -9.81 2.60 11.28
CA LEU A 178 -8.60 2.95 10.53
C LEU A 178 -7.56 3.56 11.46
N LYS A 179 -6.37 2.96 11.47
CA LYS A 179 -5.17 3.51 12.13
C LYS A 179 -4.17 3.97 11.07
N PRO A 180 -4.13 5.27 10.72
CA PRO A 180 -3.09 5.82 9.85
C PRO A 180 -1.72 5.84 10.52
N ALA A 181 -0.67 5.94 9.70
CA ALA A 181 0.69 6.12 10.18
C ALA A 181 0.91 7.53 10.75
N PRO A 182 1.67 7.68 11.84
CA PRO A 182 1.93 9.01 12.43
C PRO A 182 2.61 9.99 11.49
N GLU A 183 3.45 9.51 10.58
CA GLU A 183 4.22 10.32 9.66
C GLU A 183 3.36 11.05 8.62
N THR A 184 2.22 10.43 8.22
CA THR A 184 1.30 10.96 7.19
C THR A 184 -0.12 10.86 7.69
N VAL A 185 -0.48 11.65 8.66
CA VAL A 185 -1.77 11.53 9.34
C VAL A 185 -2.78 12.63 8.98
N LEU A 186 -2.30 13.77 8.46
CA LEU A 186 -3.17 14.95 8.22
C LEU A 186 -4.16 14.73 7.08
N ASP A 187 -3.82 13.92 6.10
CA ASP A 187 -4.71 13.57 4.98
C ASP A 187 -5.83 12.61 5.39
N ALA A 188 -5.64 11.78 6.43
CA ALA A 188 -6.68 10.90 6.95
C ALA A 188 -7.88 11.67 7.54
N PHE A 189 -7.67 12.91 7.97
CA PHE A 189 -8.76 13.76 8.46
C PHE A 189 -9.60 14.34 7.32
N LEU A 190 -9.02 14.58 6.14
CA LEU A 190 -9.81 14.91 4.94
C LEU A 190 -10.75 13.76 4.53
N MET A 191 -10.28 12.52 4.67
CA MET A 191 -11.12 11.34 4.47
C MET A 191 -12.28 11.29 5.48
N ALA A 192 -12.02 11.59 6.77
CA ALA A 192 -13.03 11.65 7.81
C ALA A 192 -14.08 12.75 7.53
N GLU A 193 -13.63 13.92 7.08
CA GLU A 193 -14.52 15.02 6.64
C GLU A 193 -15.40 14.59 5.44
N ALA A 194 -14.80 13.89 4.46
CA ALA A 194 -15.54 13.37 3.32
C ALA A 194 -16.58 12.31 3.74
N ALA A 195 -16.24 11.44 4.70
CA ALA A 195 -17.17 10.44 5.23
C ALA A 195 -18.38 11.08 5.95
N LEU A 196 -18.12 12.13 6.74
CA LEU A 196 -19.16 12.89 7.43
C LEU A 196 -20.09 13.59 6.41
N GLU A 197 -19.53 14.28 5.40
CA GLU A 197 -20.29 14.95 4.36
C GLU A 197 -21.14 13.98 3.53
N ALA A 198 -20.60 12.81 3.22
CA ALA A 198 -21.31 11.77 2.47
C ALA A 198 -22.48 11.14 3.25
N GLY A 199 -22.54 11.36 4.56
CA GLY A 199 -23.54 10.76 5.43
C GLY A 199 -23.27 9.26 5.68
N LEU A 200 -22.00 8.86 5.77
CA LEU A 200 -21.67 7.52 6.29
C LEU A 200 -22.28 7.38 7.68
N PRO A 201 -23.02 6.28 7.96
CA PRO A 201 -23.65 6.12 9.27
C PRO A 201 -22.62 6.12 10.42
N PRO A 202 -23.01 6.61 11.60
CA PRO A 202 -22.15 6.59 12.79
C PRO A 202 -21.55 5.19 13.03
N GLY A 203 -20.26 5.14 13.41
CA GLY A 203 -19.55 3.90 13.67
C GLY A 203 -19.06 3.12 12.45
N VAL A 204 -19.57 3.38 11.23
CA VAL A 204 -19.15 2.64 10.00
C VAL A 204 -17.69 2.89 9.67
N LEU A 205 -17.20 4.10 9.85
CA LEU A 205 -15.79 4.46 9.76
C LEU A 205 -15.34 5.22 11.00
N ASN A 206 -14.21 4.81 11.58
CA ASN A 206 -13.56 5.49 12.69
C ASN A 206 -12.08 5.69 12.35
N VAL A 207 -11.52 6.88 12.64
CA VAL A 207 -10.12 7.23 12.33
C VAL A 207 -9.41 7.56 13.63
N VAL A 208 -8.43 6.71 13.99
CA VAL A 208 -7.73 6.74 15.28
C VAL A 208 -6.21 6.74 15.08
N PRO A 209 -5.60 7.91 14.85
CA PRO A 209 -4.16 8.03 14.71
C PRO A 209 -3.45 7.57 15.98
N ALA A 210 -2.49 6.65 15.84
CA ALA A 210 -1.80 6.11 17.01
C ALA A 210 -0.40 5.58 16.66
N GLY A 211 0.43 5.48 17.69
CA GLY A 211 1.73 4.82 17.64
C GLY A 211 1.63 3.28 17.55
N ARG A 212 2.81 2.64 17.68
CA ARG A 212 2.96 1.19 17.54
C ARG A 212 2.21 0.39 18.63
N GLU A 213 2.31 0.84 19.88
CA GLU A 213 1.76 0.11 21.04
C GLU A 213 0.23 0.08 21.00
N VAL A 214 -0.39 1.23 20.75
CA VAL A 214 -1.84 1.34 20.56
C VAL A 214 -2.31 0.59 19.31
N GLY A 215 -1.48 0.56 18.25
CA GLY A 215 -1.74 -0.29 17.08
C GLY A 215 -1.74 -1.79 17.43
N ALA A 216 -0.82 -2.25 18.27
CA ALA A 216 -0.81 -3.63 18.75
C ALA A 216 -2.03 -3.96 19.64
N TYR A 217 -2.46 -3.00 20.46
CA TYR A 217 -3.71 -3.10 21.23
C TYR A 217 -4.93 -3.28 20.32
N LEU A 218 -5.06 -2.46 19.27
CA LEU A 218 -6.14 -2.60 18.28
C LEU A 218 -6.13 -3.99 17.60
N VAL A 219 -4.95 -4.50 17.23
CA VAL A 219 -4.80 -5.85 16.64
C VAL A 219 -5.30 -6.94 17.58
N ALA A 220 -5.08 -6.80 18.88
CA ALA A 220 -5.48 -7.79 19.90
C ALA A 220 -6.90 -7.59 20.44
N HIS A 221 -7.54 -6.46 20.14
CA HIS A 221 -8.82 -6.07 20.73
C HIS A 221 -9.93 -7.11 20.45
N PRO A 222 -10.68 -7.61 21.46
CA PRO A 222 -11.66 -8.69 21.29
C PRO A 222 -12.83 -8.35 20.36
N GLY A 223 -13.18 -7.07 20.24
CA GLY A 223 -14.25 -6.59 19.35
C GLY A 223 -13.87 -6.49 17.87
N VAL A 224 -12.63 -6.84 17.49
CA VAL A 224 -12.16 -6.84 16.09
C VAL A 224 -12.28 -8.25 15.50
N ASP A 225 -12.90 -8.39 14.33
CA ASP A 225 -13.08 -9.67 13.64
C ASP A 225 -11.99 -9.94 12.61
N LYS A 226 -11.44 -8.89 11.99
CA LYS A 226 -10.41 -9.01 10.95
C LYS A 226 -9.36 -7.90 11.09
N VAL A 227 -8.11 -8.25 10.77
CA VAL A 227 -7.04 -7.28 10.59
C VAL A 227 -6.65 -7.21 9.11
N SER A 228 -6.54 -5.99 8.57
CA SER A 228 -5.93 -5.70 7.26
C SER A 228 -4.76 -4.75 7.47
N PHE A 229 -3.56 -5.21 7.21
CA PHE A 229 -2.32 -4.52 7.51
C PHE A 229 -1.44 -4.38 6.28
N THR A 230 -0.90 -3.18 6.07
CA THR A 230 0.23 -2.93 5.16
C THR A 230 1.36 -2.28 5.94
N GLY A 231 2.59 -2.80 5.78
CA GLY A 231 3.76 -2.26 6.47
C GLY A 231 4.98 -3.18 6.45
N SER A 232 5.85 -3.09 7.46
CA SER A 232 7.08 -3.88 7.50
C SER A 232 6.82 -5.37 7.77
N THR A 233 7.66 -6.23 7.20
CA THR A 233 7.62 -7.69 7.42
C THR A 233 7.71 -8.06 8.91
N ALA A 234 8.52 -7.35 9.68
CA ALA A 234 8.65 -7.61 11.12
C ALA A 234 7.32 -7.34 11.87
N ALA A 235 6.63 -6.23 11.54
CA ALA A 235 5.32 -5.94 12.13
C ALA A 235 4.26 -6.94 11.64
N GLY A 236 4.28 -7.31 10.37
CA GLY A 236 3.38 -8.32 9.80
C GLY A 236 3.48 -9.68 10.51
N ARG A 237 4.71 -10.14 10.80
CA ARG A 237 4.94 -11.38 11.57
C ARG A 237 4.34 -11.31 12.98
N ALA A 238 4.55 -10.20 13.70
CA ALA A 238 3.99 -10.00 15.03
C ALA A 238 2.45 -9.96 15.00
N ILE A 239 1.85 -9.32 13.99
CA ILE A 239 0.40 -9.27 13.79
C ILE A 239 -0.14 -10.67 13.47
N ALA A 240 0.52 -11.41 12.57
CA ALA A 240 0.12 -12.78 12.22
C ALA A 240 0.13 -13.71 13.44
N GLU A 241 1.11 -13.57 14.33
CA GLU A 241 1.17 -14.34 15.58
C GLU A 241 -0.05 -14.07 16.47
N VAL A 242 -0.41 -12.81 16.67
CA VAL A 242 -1.58 -12.44 17.47
C VAL A 242 -2.86 -12.94 16.81
N CYS A 243 -3.03 -12.70 15.51
CA CYS A 243 -4.21 -13.16 14.76
C CYS A 243 -4.32 -14.68 14.76
N GLY A 244 -3.21 -15.42 14.63
CA GLY A 244 -3.19 -16.87 14.68
C GLY A 244 -3.68 -17.43 16.01
N ARG A 245 -3.25 -16.84 17.14
CA ARG A 245 -3.75 -17.23 18.47
C ARG A 245 -5.24 -17.00 18.64
N LEU A 246 -5.79 -15.97 17.98
CA LEU A 246 -7.20 -15.60 18.06
C LEU A 246 -8.05 -16.26 16.95
N LEU A 247 -7.46 -17.04 16.05
CA LEU A 247 -8.09 -17.55 14.82
C LEU A 247 -8.74 -16.43 13.99
N ARG A 248 -8.17 -15.25 14.06
CA ARG A 248 -8.67 -14.04 13.41
C ARG A 248 -8.15 -13.95 11.98
N PRO A 249 -9.02 -13.81 10.97
CA PRO A 249 -8.60 -13.56 9.60
C PRO A 249 -7.72 -12.33 9.47
N VAL A 250 -6.63 -12.45 8.69
CA VAL A 250 -5.67 -11.39 8.48
C VAL A 250 -5.26 -11.31 7.02
N THR A 251 -5.15 -10.09 6.49
CA THR A 251 -4.50 -9.79 5.22
C THR A 251 -3.25 -8.97 5.53
N LEU A 252 -2.10 -9.38 4.97
CA LEU A 252 -0.81 -8.75 5.19
C LEU A 252 -0.19 -8.40 3.85
N GLU A 253 0.04 -7.11 3.60
CA GLU A 253 0.84 -6.59 2.50
C GLU A 253 2.12 -5.99 3.07
N LEU A 254 3.26 -6.61 2.77
CA LEU A 254 4.52 -6.36 3.45
C LEU A 254 5.61 -5.91 2.48
N GLY A 255 6.86 -5.91 2.93
CA GLY A 255 7.99 -5.46 2.15
C GLY A 255 8.30 -6.29 0.91
N GLY A 256 9.15 -5.76 0.05
CA GLY A 256 9.59 -6.39 -1.18
C GLY A 256 11.07 -6.13 -1.51
N LYS A 257 11.64 -7.00 -2.31
CA LYS A 257 12.95 -6.82 -2.95
C LYS A 257 12.87 -7.31 -4.40
N SER A 258 11.96 -6.69 -5.14
CA SER A 258 11.58 -7.10 -6.50
C SER A 258 12.74 -6.95 -7.48
N ALA A 259 12.74 -7.77 -8.53
CA ALA A 259 13.75 -7.74 -9.59
C ALA A 259 13.21 -7.10 -10.87
N ALA A 260 13.98 -6.17 -11.46
CA ALA A 260 13.86 -5.77 -12.86
C ALA A 260 14.85 -6.62 -13.68
N ILE A 261 14.34 -7.51 -14.51
CA ILE A 261 15.15 -8.45 -15.26
C ILE A 261 15.26 -7.96 -16.72
N ILE A 262 16.46 -7.50 -17.08
CA ILE A 262 16.74 -6.98 -18.41
C ILE A 262 17.22 -8.15 -19.29
N LEU A 263 16.45 -8.54 -20.29
CA LEU A 263 16.88 -9.58 -21.23
C LEU A 263 17.87 -9.01 -22.26
N ASP A 264 18.54 -9.90 -22.99
CA ASP A 264 19.62 -9.54 -23.93
C ASP A 264 19.14 -8.72 -25.14
N ASP A 265 17.85 -8.81 -25.47
CA ASP A 265 17.19 -8.10 -26.57
C ASP A 265 16.50 -6.79 -26.13
N ALA A 266 16.48 -6.45 -24.83
CA ALA A 266 15.78 -5.29 -24.33
C ALA A 266 16.37 -3.97 -24.83
N ASP A 267 15.51 -3.04 -25.29
CA ASP A 267 15.88 -1.64 -25.49
C ASP A 267 15.47 -0.81 -24.28
N LEU A 268 16.40 -0.71 -23.32
CA LEU A 268 16.16 0.04 -22.11
C LEU A 268 16.09 1.55 -22.36
N THR A 269 16.77 2.03 -23.40
CA THR A 269 16.79 3.47 -23.74
C THR A 269 15.41 3.94 -24.20
N ALA A 270 14.69 3.11 -24.95
CA ALA A 270 13.32 3.40 -25.36
C ALA A 270 12.29 3.25 -24.20
N SER A 271 12.71 2.67 -23.06
CA SER A 271 11.84 2.31 -21.96
C SER A 271 12.18 3.06 -20.64
N LEU A 272 12.89 4.18 -20.70
CA LEU A 272 13.39 4.87 -19.50
C LEU A 272 12.29 5.33 -18.54
N GLU A 273 11.17 5.88 -19.04
CA GLU A 273 10.09 6.35 -18.19
C GLU A 273 9.33 5.19 -17.50
N PRO A 274 8.89 4.13 -18.19
CA PRO A 274 8.37 2.92 -17.53
C PRO A 274 9.38 2.29 -16.57
N PHE A 275 10.67 2.32 -16.88
CA PHE A 275 11.72 1.78 -16.01
C PHE A 275 11.87 2.62 -14.73
N PHE A 276 11.88 3.95 -14.83
CA PHE A 276 11.80 4.84 -13.67
C PHE A 276 10.58 4.53 -12.81
N GLY A 277 9.41 4.40 -13.43
CA GLY A 277 8.16 4.00 -12.77
C GLY A 277 8.28 2.69 -12.00
N ALA A 278 8.94 1.69 -12.56
CA ALA A 278 9.13 0.37 -11.95
C ALA A 278 10.22 0.32 -10.85
N THR A 279 11.13 1.31 -10.77
CA THR A 279 12.35 1.20 -9.95
C THR A 279 12.57 2.29 -8.92
N LEU A 280 12.29 3.56 -9.25
CA LEU A 280 12.64 4.74 -8.43
C LEU A 280 11.44 5.63 -8.07
N LEU A 281 10.23 5.27 -8.49
CA LEU A 281 9.02 6.04 -8.22
C LEU A 281 8.87 6.36 -6.73
N ASN A 282 8.25 7.49 -6.38
CA ASN A 282 8.03 7.93 -5.00
C ASN A 282 9.32 7.92 -4.14
N ASN A 283 10.42 8.40 -4.69
CA ASN A 283 11.69 8.47 -3.98
C ASN A 283 12.21 7.08 -3.53
N GLY A 284 11.83 6.02 -4.24
CA GLY A 284 12.13 4.64 -3.85
C GLY A 284 11.30 4.08 -2.69
N GLN A 285 10.21 4.75 -2.29
CA GLN A 285 9.39 4.43 -1.11
C GLN A 285 8.11 3.66 -1.45
N ILE A 286 8.19 2.68 -2.37
CA ILE A 286 7.06 1.80 -2.70
C ILE A 286 7.52 0.34 -2.59
N CYS A 287 6.69 -0.49 -1.97
CA CYS A 287 7.01 -1.88 -1.62
C CYS A 287 7.29 -2.80 -2.83
N TRP A 288 6.63 -2.58 -3.96
CA TRP A 288 6.79 -3.40 -5.17
C TRP A 288 7.94 -2.98 -6.09
N LEU A 289 8.64 -1.87 -5.83
CA LEU A 289 9.71 -1.38 -6.70
C LEU A 289 10.81 -2.42 -6.93
N CYS A 290 11.20 -2.54 -8.19
CA CYS A 290 12.21 -3.48 -8.65
C CYS A 290 13.62 -2.91 -8.41
N THR A 291 14.05 -2.92 -7.15
CA THR A 291 15.32 -2.30 -6.72
C THR A 291 16.56 -3.21 -6.92
N ARG A 292 16.35 -4.47 -7.31
CA ARG A 292 17.39 -5.33 -7.88
C ARG A 292 17.26 -5.30 -9.40
N VAL A 293 18.27 -4.80 -10.10
CA VAL A 293 18.32 -4.81 -11.56
C VAL A 293 19.26 -5.92 -12.02
N LEU A 294 18.68 -6.93 -12.68
CA LEU A 294 19.46 -8.06 -13.21
C LEU A 294 19.81 -7.76 -14.67
N ALA A 295 21.11 -7.67 -14.99
CA ALA A 295 21.61 -7.32 -16.30
C ALA A 295 22.48 -8.43 -16.91
N PRO A 296 22.27 -8.80 -18.21
CA PRO A 296 23.08 -9.84 -18.84
C PRO A 296 24.54 -9.40 -18.98
N ARG A 297 25.49 -10.26 -18.67
CA ARG A 297 26.94 -9.96 -18.71
C ARG A 297 27.35 -9.39 -20.07
N SER A 298 26.75 -9.86 -21.17
CA SER A 298 27.03 -9.39 -22.53
C SER A 298 26.71 -7.90 -22.78
N ARG A 299 25.83 -7.32 -21.97
CA ARG A 299 25.38 -5.90 -22.08
C ARG A 299 25.49 -5.14 -20.77
N TYR A 300 26.16 -5.72 -19.79
CA TYR A 300 26.18 -5.23 -18.41
C TYR A 300 26.59 -3.76 -18.32
N ASP A 301 27.70 -3.38 -18.93
CA ASP A 301 28.23 -2.02 -18.85
C ASP A 301 27.26 -1.00 -19.49
N ALA A 302 26.67 -1.36 -20.65
CA ALA A 302 25.69 -0.50 -21.31
C ALA A 302 24.40 -0.31 -20.47
N VAL A 303 23.95 -1.36 -19.79
CA VAL A 303 22.79 -1.26 -18.87
C VAL A 303 23.13 -0.40 -17.67
N VAL A 304 24.31 -0.58 -17.05
CA VAL A 304 24.77 0.24 -15.93
C VAL A 304 24.88 1.72 -16.35
N GLU A 305 25.48 2.00 -17.52
CA GLU A 305 25.58 3.37 -18.04
C GLU A 305 24.21 4.00 -18.24
N THR A 306 23.26 3.29 -18.87
CA THR A 306 21.90 3.77 -19.12
C THR A 306 21.17 4.10 -17.82
N ILE A 307 21.24 3.22 -16.81
CA ILE A 307 20.57 3.42 -15.53
C ILE A 307 21.23 4.57 -14.73
N THR A 308 22.57 4.67 -14.81
CA THR A 308 23.31 5.78 -14.20
C THR A 308 22.91 7.12 -14.80
N ALA A 309 22.85 7.20 -16.13
CA ALA A 309 22.40 8.41 -16.83
C ALA A 309 20.95 8.77 -16.50
N LEU A 310 20.05 7.78 -16.42
CA LEU A 310 18.69 8.01 -15.96
C LEU A 310 18.68 8.62 -14.55
N ALA A 311 19.38 8.01 -13.60
CA ALA A 311 19.42 8.49 -12.22
C ALA A 311 19.95 9.92 -12.10
N GLN A 312 20.96 10.26 -12.91
CA GLN A 312 21.55 11.61 -12.97
C GLN A 312 20.62 12.65 -13.61
N SER A 313 19.72 12.23 -14.49
CA SER A 313 18.76 13.12 -15.17
C SER A 313 17.55 13.50 -14.31
N LEU A 314 17.32 12.80 -13.19
CA LEU A 314 16.16 13.02 -12.35
C LEU A 314 16.30 14.32 -11.54
N THR A 315 15.35 15.24 -11.70
CA THR A 315 15.29 16.48 -10.94
C THR A 315 14.96 16.18 -9.47
N ILE A 316 15.88 16.56 -8.58
CA ILE A 316 15.66 16.50 -7.12
C ILE A 316 15.18 17.86 -6.66
N GLY A 317 14.11 17.93 -5.85
CA GLY A 317 13.57 19.22 -5.43
C GLY A 317 12.39 19.18 -4.48
N ASP A 318 11.79 20.37 -4.31
CA ASP A 318 10.53 20.51 -3.58
C ASP A 318 9.45 19.59 -4.20
N PRO A 319 8.79 18.73 -3.42
CA PRO A 319 7.77 17.83 -3.94
C PRO A 319 6.57 18.55 -4.58
N LEU A 320 6.35 19.82 -4.25
CA LEU A 320 5.30 20.65 -4.85
C LEU A 320 5.69 21.25 -6.20
N ASP A 321 6.98 21.26 -6.58
CA ASP A 321 7.41 21.71 -7.90
C ASP A 321 7.04 20.64 -8.96
N PRO A 322 6.30 20.99 -10.02
CA PRO A 322 5.94 20.07 -11.09
C PRO A 322 7.13 19.40 -11.80
N ALA A 323 8.30 20.03 -11.78
CA ALA A 323 9.52 19.50 -12.39
C ALA A 323 10.19 18.42 -11.53
N THR A 324 9.85 18.32 -10.25
CA THR A 324 10.48 17.38 -9.32
C THR A 324 10.10 15.94 -9.66
N LYS A 325 11.13 15.11 -9.85
CA LYS A 325 10.99 13.64 -10.02
C LYS A 325 11.32 12.89 -8.73
N ILE A 326 12.25 13.42 -7.94
CA ILE A 326 12.68 12.86 -6.65
C ILE A 326 12.55 13.93 -5.58
N GLY A 327 11.66 13.72 -4.65
CA GLY A 327 11.48 14.53 -3.44
C GLY A 327 12.32 13.99 -2.26
N PRO A 328 12.11 14.52 -1.06
CA PRO A 328 12.73 14.01 0.16
C PRO A 328 12.12 12.66 0.59
N LEU A 329 12.80 11.94 1.44
CA LEU A 329 12.24 10.80 2.17
C LEU A 329 11.27 11.30 3.25
N VAL A 330 10.41 10.41 3.77
CA VAL A 330 9.35 10.79 4.71
C VAL A 330 9.86 11.34 6.05
N SER A 331 11.04 10.94 6.50
CA SER A 331 11.56 11.29 7.83
C SER A 331 13.08 11.18 7.92
N GLU A 332 13.66 11.84 8.93
CA GLU A 332 15.08 11.69 9.28
C GLU A 332 15.46 10.24 9.54
N ARG A 333 14.61 9.50 10.26
CA ARG A 333 14.82 8.07 10.53
C ARG A 333 14.93 7.26 9.23
N GLN A 334 14.08 7.56 8.24
CA GLN A 334 14.13 6.87 6.95
C GLN A 334 15.36 7.26 6.15
N ARG A 335 15.77 8.52 6.18
CA ARG A 335 17.03 8.97 5.56
C ARG A 335 18.23 8.23 6.17
N HIS A 336 18.37 8.21 7.49
CA HIS A 336 19.44 7.50 8.18
C HIS A 336 19.44 6.00 7.84
N ARG A 337 18.25 5.38 7.70
CA ARG A 337 18.13 4.00 7.24
C ARG A 337 18.74 3.83 5.84
N VAL A 338 18.37 4.66 4.89
CA VAL A 338 18.89 4.61 3.52
C VAL A 338 20.41 4.85 3.48
N GLU A 339 20.89 5.89 4.16
CA GLU A 339 22.32 6.20 4.29
C GLU A 339 23.11 5.02 4.89
N SER A 340 22.56 4.32 5.87
CA SER A 340 23.18 3.13 6.47
C SER A 340 23.32 1.96 5.48
N TYR A 341 22.31 1.74 4.61
CA TYR A 341 22.41 0.73 3.55
C TYR A 341 23.40 1.12 2.46
N ILE A 342 23.48 2.41 2.11
CA ILE A 342 24.50 2.92 1.18
C ILE A 342 25.89 2.66 1.75
N ALA A 343 26.12 2.90 3.05
CA ALA A 343 27.39 2.60 3.71
C ALA A 343 27.72 1.10 3.71
N LYS A 344 26.71 0.24 3.95
CA LYS A 344 26.89 -1.23 3.88
C LYS A 344 27.25 -1.68 2.47
N GLY A 345 26.56 -1.19 1.43
CA GLY A 345 26.88 -1.54 0.05
C GLY A 345 28.32 -1.18 -0.34
N LYS A 346 28.81 -0.01 0.12
CA LYS A 346 30.22 0.37 -0.04
C LYS A 346 31.17 -0.60 0.69
N ALA A 347 30.84 -0.95 1.92
CA ALA A 347 31.65 -1.86 2.73
C ALA A 347 31.68 -3.29 2.17
N ASP A 348 30.60 -3.73 1.54
CA ASP A 348 30.49 -5.02 0.84
C ASP A 348 31.23 -5.03 -0.51
N GLY A 349 31.88 -3.91 -0.90
CA GLY A 349 32.69 -3.80 -2.10
C GLY A 349 31.93 -3.47 -3.39
N ALA A 350 30.63 -3.16 -3.33
CA ALA A 350 29.88 -2.73 -4.50
C ALA A 350 30.28 -1.30 -4.93
N HIS A 351 30.35 -1.09 -6.25
CA HIS A 351 30.76 0.19 -6.83
C HIS A 351 29.57 1.13 -7.00
N ILE A 352 29.66 2.37 -6.48
CA ILE A 352 28.68 3.42 -6.76
C ILE A 352 29.03 4.12 -8.06
N THR A 353 28.10 4.13 -9.03
CA THR A 353 28.26 4.85 -10.29
C THR A 353 27.69 6.26 -10.22
N THR A 354 26.69 6.51 -9.37
CA THR A 354 26.13 7.84 -9.09
C THR A 354 25.43 7.88 -7.72
N GLY A 355 25.30 9.05 -7.14
CA GLY A 355 24.63 9.27 -5.85
C GLY A 355 25.47 8.87 -4.64
N GLY A 356 24.83 8.30 -3.64
CA GLY A 356 25.49 7.82 -2.41
C GLY A 356 25.73 8.90 -1.36
N ARG A 357 25.03 10.04 -1.45
CA ARG A 357 25.15 11.19 -0.55
C ARG A 357 23.84 12.02 -0.56
N ARG A 358 23.80 13.06 0.25
CA ARG A 358 22.80 14.11 0.13
C ARG A 358 23.13 15.00 -1.09
N PRO A 359 22.10 15.49 -1.80
CA PRO A 359 22.32 16.41 -2.91
C PRO A 359 22.88 17.74 -2.40
N GLU A 360 23.75 18.36 -3.21
CA GLU A 360 24.31 19.68 -2.92
C GLU A 360 23.21 20.75 -2.93
N GLY A 361 23.29 21.74 -2.03
CA GLY A 361 22.31 22.83 -1.91
C GLY A 361 21.05 22.48 -1.10
N PHE A 362 20.94 21.27 -0.56
CA PHE A 362 19.83 20.86 0.31
C PHE A 362 20.32 20.70 1.77
N ASP A 363 20.51 21.83 2.46
CA ASP A 363 20.95 21.84 3.87
C ASP A 363 19.86 21.34 4.82
N ARG A 364 18.58 21.43 4.40
CA ARG A 364 17.39 20.95 5.12
C ARG A 364 16.62 19.94 4.26
N GLY A 365 15.71 19.23 4.92
CA GLY A 365 14.92 18.16 4.31
C GLY A 365 15.66 16.82 4.27
N TRP A 366 14.88 15.77 4.11
CA TRP A 366 15.44 14.41 4.22
C TRP A 366 15.82 13.84 2.86
N PHE A 367 16.51 14.64 2.04
CA PHE A 367 16.90 14.27 0.69
C PHE A 367 18.07 13.28 0.66
N VAL A 368 18.02 12.36 -0.32
CA VAL A 368 19.10 11.44 -0.69
C VAL A 368 19.14 11.36 -2.22
N GLU A 369 20.33 11.47 -2.82
CA GLU A 369 20.49 11.29 -4.27
C GLU A 369 20.11 9.88 -4.71
N PRO A 370 19.44 9.70 -5.88
CA PRO A 370 19.31 8.40 -6.52
C PRO A 370 20.67 7.73 -6.63
N THR A 371 20.78 6.54 -6.06
CA THR A 371 22.04 5.85 -5.88
C THR A 371 22.06 4.53 -6.64
N ILE A 372 23.04 4.35 -7.51
CA ILE A 372 23.18 3.16 -8.32
C ILE A 372 24.45 2.43 -7.91
N PHE A 373 24.29 1.18 -7.46
CA PHE A 373 25.38 0.26 -7.19
C PHE A 373 25.56 -0.71 -8.35
N ALA A 374 26.78 -0.82 -8.88
CA ALA A 374 27.16 -1.78 -9.90
C ALA A 374 28.05 -2.89 -9.33
N GLY A 375 28.09 -4.05 -10.01
CA GLY A 375 28.87 -5.21 -9.60
C GLY A 375 28.41 -5.83 -8.28
N VAL A 376 27.10 -5.73 -8.00
CA VAL A 376 26.55 -6.20 -6.71
C VAL A 376 26.50 -7.73 -6.69
N ASP A 377 27.03 -8.31 -5.61
CA ASP A 377 26.83 -9.73 -5.31
C ASP A 377 25.36 -10.00 -4.99
N PRO A 378 24.72 -11.01 -5.61
CA PRO A 378 23.32 -11.36 -5.31
C PRO A 378 23.04 -11.63 -3.81
N LYS A 379 24.06 -11.99 -3.04
CA LYS A 379 23.96 -12.25 -1.59
C LYS A 379 24.31 -11.05 -0.71
N ALA A 380 24.76 -9.93 -1.29
CA ALA A 380 25.04 -8.73 -0.52
C ALA A 380 23.78 -8.19 0.18
N THR A 381 23.96 -7.53 1.32
CA THR A 381 22.88 -6.96 2.12
C THR A 381 21.96 -6.07 1.28
N ILE A 382 22.54 -5.21 0.42
CA ILE A 382 21.78 -4.31 -0.44
C ILE A 382 21.00 -5.01 -1.57
N ALA A 383 21.34 -6.27 -1.88
CA ALA A 383 20.61 -7.11 -2.83
C ALA A 383 19.52 -7.96 -2.17
N GLN A 384 19.57 -8.20 -0.87
CA GLN A 384 18.66 -9.08 -0.15
C GLN A 384 17.65 -8.33 0.74
N GLU A 385 18.05 -7.21 1.34
CA GLU A 385 17.18 -6.46 2.25
C GLU A 385 16.49 -5.27 1.58
N GLU A 386 15.26 -4.97 2.04
CA GLU A 386 14.48 -3.82 1.60
C GLU A 386 15.05 -2.52 2.17
N ILE A 387 15.54 -1.64 1.30
CA ILE A 387 16.12 -0.33 1.69
C ILE A 387 15.01 0.70 1.91
N PHE A 388 14.04 0.74 1.01
CA PHE A 388 12.91 1.66 0.97
C PHE A 388 13.34 3.13 0.76
N GLY A 389 14.16 3.33 -0.26
CA GLY A 389 14.70 4.62 -0.71
C GLY A 389 15.26 4.51 -2.12
N PRO A 390 15.77 5.60 -2.72
CA PRO A 390 16.13 5.66 -4.14
C PRO A 390 17.49 4.98 -4.42
N VAL A 391 17.59 3.67 -4.15
CA VAL A 391 18.83 2.89 -4.26
C VAL A 391 18.58 1.64 -5.10
N LEU A 392 19.33 1.48 -6.19
CA LEU A 392 19.29 0.31 -7.06
C LEU A 392 20.58 -0.49 -6.95
N ALA A 393 20.44 -1.82 -6.95
CA ALA A 393 21.53 -2.78 -6.98
C ALA A 393 21.54 -3.49 -8.34
N VAL A 394 22.56 -3.21 -9.18
CA VAL A 394 22.72 -3.84 -10.49
C VAL A 394 23.60 -5.08 -10.37
N ILE A 395 23.00 -6.23 -10.72
CA ILE A 395 23.56 -7.56 -10.53
C ILE A 395 23.79 -8.20 -11.90
N PRO A 396 25.02 -8.64 -12.25
CA PRO A 396 25.27 -9.32 -13.50
C PRO A 396 24.76 -10.76 -13.48
N TYR A 397 24.24 -11.26 -14.59
CA TYR A 397 23.92 -12.67 -14.79
C TYR A 397 24.48 -13.20 -16.12
N ALA A 398 24.75 -14.50 -16.22
CA ALA A 398 25.33 -15.13 -17.42
C ALA A 398 24.27 -15.57 -18.43
N ASP A 399 23.17 -16.15 -17.94
CA ASP A 399 22.08 -16.68 -18.77
C ASP A 399 20.73 -16.55 -18.08
N GLU A 400 19.63 -16.85 -18.80
CA GLU A 400 18.26 -16.76 -18.27
C GLU A 400 18.03 -17.66 -17.04
N GLN A 401 18.71 -18.78 -16.92
CA GLN A 401 18.54 -19.68 -15.78
C GLN A 401 19.14 -19.05 -14.52
N GLU A 402 20.32 -18.46 -14.63
CA GLU A 402 20.91 -17.69 -13.54
C GLU A 402 20.07 -16.48 -13.16
N ALA A 403 19.53 -15.73 -14.14
CA ALA A 403 18.64 -14.60 -13.88
C ALA A 403 17.39 -15.03 -13.08
N ILE A 404 16.75 -16.14 -13.47
CA ILE A 404 15.60 -16.72 -12.75
C ILE A 404 16.02 -17.16 -11.34
N ALA A 405 17.18 -17.81 -11.19
CA ALA A 405 17.67 -18.24 -9.90
C ALA A 405 17.89 -17.05 -8.96
N ILE A 406 18.59 -16.00 -9.43
CA ILE A 406 18.82 -14.76 -8.66
C ILE A 406 17.50 -14.05 -8.32
N ALA A 407 16.56 -13.93 -9.29
CA ALA A 407 15.27 -13.31 -9.05
C ALA A 407 14.48 -14.01 -7.94
N ASN A 408 14.52 -15.34 -7.93
CA ASN A 408 13.81 -16.19 -6.96
C ASN A 408 14.52 -16.37 -5.61
N ASP A 409 15.81 -16.07 -5.55
CA ASP A 409 16.65 -16.18 -4.36
C ASP A 409 16.51 -14.93 -3.48
N SER A 410 15.35 -14.79 -2.90
CA SER A 410 14.99 -13.73 -1.95
C SER A 410 13.89 -14.25 -1.03
N ASP A 411 13.89 -13.79 0.20
CA ASP A 411 12.82 -14.03 1.16
C ASP A 411 11.50 -13.38 0.73
N TYR A 412 11.57 -12.39 -0.14
CA TYR A 412 10.43 -11.64 -0.66
C TYR A 412 9.86 -12.23 -1.95
N GLY A 413 8.67 -11.80 -2.29
CA GLY A 413 8.00 -12.16 -3.54
C GLY A 413 6.76 -11.30 -3.79
N LEU A 414 6.90 -9.95 -3.77
CA LEU A 414 5.79 -9.03 -3.99
C LEU A 414 5.60 -8.75 -5.47
N GLY A 415 6.60 -8.14 -6.11
CA GLY A 415 6.56 -7.71 -7.48
C GLY A 415 7.75 -8.18 -8.31
N GLY A 416 7.81 -7.74 -9.55
CA GLY A 416 8.90 -7.94 -10.50
C GLY A 416 8.59 -7.31 -11.85
N SER A 417 9.62 -7.16 -12.70
CA SER A 417 9.43 -6.77 -14.09
C SER A 417 10.43 -7.46 -15.01
N VAL A 418 10.02 -7.76 -16.24
CA VAL A 418 10.86 -8.33 -17.30
C VAL A 418 10.89 -7.35 -18.46
N TRP A 419 12.08 -7.06 -18.97
CA TRP A 419 12.31 -6.09 -20.04
C TRP A 419 12.88 -6.81 -21.27
N THR A 420 12.22 -6.66 -22.41
CA THR A 420 12.53 -7.39 -23.66
C THR A 420 11.86 -6.70 -24.83
N SER A 421 12.39 -6.87 -26.03
CA SER A 421 11.73 -6.46 -27.27
C SER A 421 10.60 -7.40 -27.71
N ASP A 422 10.55 -8.63 -27.13
CA ASP A 422 9.55 -9.65 -27.41
C ASP A 422 8.62 -9.86 -26.18
N PRO A 423 7.40 -9.27 -26.18
CA PRO A 423 6.47 -9.40 -25.06
C PRO A 423 6.02 -10.85 -24.77
N GLU A 424 5.98 -11.73 -25.76
CA GLU A 424 5.62 -13.14 -25.55
C GLU A 424 6.74 -13.87 -24.80
N ARG A 425 7.99 -13.65 -25.18
CA ARG A 425 9.18 -14.13 -24.44
C ARG A 425 9.14 -13.59 -23.00
N GLY A 426 8.85 -12.30 -22.85
CA GLY A 426 8.71 -11.67 -21.53
C GLY A 426 7.65 -12.35 -20.66
N ALA A 427 6.47 -12.62 -21.20
CA ALA A 427 5.39 -13.31 -20.50
C ALA A 427 5.76 -14.75 -20.12
N LEU A 428 6.44 -15.48 -21.01
CA LEU A 428 6.94 -16.83 -20.71
C LEU A 428 8.02 -16.83 -19.63
N PHE A 429 8.90 -15.83 -19.65
CA PHE A 429 9.90 -15.65 -18.62
C PHE A 429 9.27 -15.32 -17.25
N ALA A 430 8.32 -14.40 -17.23
CA ALA A 430 7.60 -13.97 -16.04
C ALA A 430 6.96 -15.13 -15.26
N ARG A 431 6.45 -16.17 -15.96
CA ARG A 431 5.87 -17.38 -15.34
C ARG A 431 6.85 -18.16 -14.46
N LYS A 432 8.18 -17.96 -14.65
CA LYS A 432 9.23 -18.66 -13.90
C LYS A 432 9.68 -17.90 -12.65
N VAL A 433 9.26 -16.63 -12.52
CA VAL A 433 9.60 -15.76 -11.37
C VAL A 433 8.57 -15.95 -10.26
N ARG A 434 9.03 -16.22 -9.06
CA ARG A 434 8.20 -16.47 -7.86
C ARG A 434 7.86 -15.16 -7.16
N SER A 435 6.90 -14.42 -7.71
CA SER A 435 6.33 -13.20 -7.13
C SER A 435 4.80 -13.24 -7.22
N GLY A 436 4.12 -12.40 -6.42
CA GLY A 436 2.67 -12.27 -6.49
C GLY A 436 2.20 -11.53 -7.73
N THR A 437 3.01 -10.59 -8.21
CA THR A 437 2.77 -9.77 -9.39
C THR A 437 4.05 -9.59 -10.21
N ILE A 438 3.93 -9.43 -11.53
CA ILE A 438 5.08 -9.17 -12.40
C ILE A 438 4.62 -8.47 -13.68
N GLY A 439 5.33 -7.43 -14.09
CA GLY A 439 5.08 -6.71 -15.34
C GLY A 439 6.02 -7.11 -16.47
N VAL A 440 5.62 -6.85 -17.70
CA VAL A 440 6.48 -6.94 -18.89
C VAL A 440 6.60 -5.54 -19.47
N ASN A 441 7.84 -5.05 -19.62
CA ASN A 441 8.18 -3.71 -20.09
C ASN A 441 7.53 -2.57 -19.27
N GLY A 442 7.29 -2.80 -18.00
CA GLY A 442 6.69 -1.87 -17.07
C GLY A 442 6.12 -2.58 -15.84
N TYR A 443 5.57 -1.80 -14.93
CA TYR A 443 4.84 -2.32 -13.79
C TYR A 443 3.69 -1.36 -13.44
N VAL A 444 2.46 -1.87 -13.48
CA VAL A 444 1.24 -1.11 -13.18
C VAL A 444 0.31 -1.96 -12.32
N ASN A 445 -0.18 -1.40 -11.23
CA ASN A 445 -1.24 -2.01 -10.42
C ASN A 445 -2.60 -1.67 -11.04
N ASP A 446 -3.23 -2.65 -11.68
CA ASP A 446 -4.58 -2.52 -12.23
C ASP A 446 -5.61 -2.79 -11.11
N PRO A 447 -6.56 -1.88 -10.85
CA PRO A 447 -7.63 -2.08 -9.87
C PRO A 447 -8.46 -3.35 -10.09
N CYS A 448 -8.55 -3.85 -11.32
CA CYS A 448 -9.31 -5.05 -11.68
C CYS A 448 -8.52 -6.35 -11.52
N ALA A 449 -7.20 -6.29 -11.25
CA ALA A 449 -6.34 -7.45 -11.09
C ALA A 449 -5.84 -7.60 -9.64
N PRO A 450 -5.73 -8.83 -9.12
CA PRO A 450 -5.29 -9.03 -7.73
C PRO A 450 -3.84 -8.59 -7.52
N PHE A 451 -3.60 -7.84 -6.47
CA PHE A 451 -2.31 -7.43 -5.97
C PHE A 451 -1.98 -8.12 -4.64
N GLY A 452 -0.73 -8.50 -4.42
CA GLY A 452 -0.26 -9.02 -3.15
C GLY A 452 0.91 -9.99 -3.28
N GLY A 453 1.65 -10.12 -2.18
CA GLY A 453 2.87 -10.88 -2.11
C GLY A 453 2.71 -12.37 -1.81
N ILE A 454 3.82 -13.08 -1.99
CA ILE A 454 4.07 -14.43 -1.48
C ILE A 454 5.30 -14.41 -0.59
N LYS A 455 5.64 -15.51 0.06
CA LYS A 455 6.79 -15.63 0.99
C LYS A 455 6.68 -14.57 2.12
N ALA A 456 7.78 -13.85 2.42
CA ALA A 456 7.82 -12.81 3.45
C ALA A 456 7.19 -11.47 3.02
N SER A 457 6.68 -11.38 1.81
CA SER A 457 5.93 -10.20 1.32
C SER A 457 4.46 -10.19 1.71
N GLY A 458 3.95 -11.26 2.32
CA GLY A 458 2.61 -11.21 2.91
C GLY A 458 1.72 -12.41 2.59
N MET A 459 0.44 -12.25 2.92
CA MET A 459 -0.62 -13.23 2.68
C MET A 459 -1.96 -12.53 2.41
N GLY A 460 -2.78 -13.15 1.59
CA GLY A 460 -4.01 -12.55 1.07
C GLY A 460 -3.78 -11.79 -0.23
N ARG A 461 -4.81 -11.08 -0.66
CA ARG A 461 -4.77 -10.22 -1.86
C ARG A 461 -5.56 -8.95 -1.61
N GLU A 462 -5.14 -7.88 -2.25
CA GLU A 462 -5.86 -6.61 -2.43
C GLU A 462 -6.10 -6.41 -3.94
N LEU A 463 -6.96 -5.49 -4.32
CA LEU A 463 -7.41 -5.26 -5.69
C LEU A 463 -8.12 -6.47 -6.32
N GLY A 464 -8.72 -6.25 -7.47
CA GLY A 464 -9.54 -7.24 -8.14
C GLY A 464 -10.73 -7.74 -7.30
N PRO A 465 -11.53 -8.66 -7.80
CA PRO A 465 -12.54 -9.36 -7.02
C PRO A 465 -11.95 -10.14 -5.84
N GLU A 466 -10.69 -10.57 -5.97
CA GLU A 466 -9.95 -11.27 -4.92
C GLU A 466 -9.71 -10.40 -3.69
N GLY A 467 -9.58 -9.07 -3.86
CA GLY A 467 -9.46 -8.11 -2.76
C GLY A 467 -10.73 -7.93 -1.94
N LEU A 468 -11.91 -8.27 -2.51
CA LEU A 468 -13.19 -8.26 -1.81
C LEU A 468 -13.38 -9.49 -0.91
N GLN A 469 -12.94 -10.66 -1.38
CA GLN A 469 -13.17 -11.95 -0.72
C GLN A 469 -12.72 -11.98 0.76
N PRO A 470 -11.56 -11.42 1.15
CA PRO A 470 -11.11 -11.44 2.54
C PRO A 470 -12.00 -10.66 3.51
N PHE A 471 -12.92 -9.84 3.03
CA PHE A 471 -13.87 -9.06 3.81
C PHE A 471 -15.27 -9.67 3.88
N GLN A 472 -15.40 -10.90 3.38
CA GLN A 472 -16.66 -11.66 3.34
C GLN A 472 -16.51 -13.03 3.95
N LEU A 473 -17.57 -13.50 4.63
CA LEU A 473 -17.73 -14.88 5.07
C LEU A 473 -18.66 -15.61 4.10
N LEU A 474 -18.34 -16.85 3.81
CA LEU A 474 -19.22 -17.72 3.03
C LEU A 474 -20.10 -18.54 4.00
N LYS A 475 -21.43 -18.40 3.83
CA LYS A 475 -22.42 -19.23 4.50
C LYS A 475 -23.12 -20.12 3.49
N THR A 476 -23.12 -21.42 3.74
CA THR A 476 -23.88 -22.39 2.94
C THR A 476 -25.18 -22.72 3.63
N ILE A 477 -26.31 -22.54 2.91
CA ILE A 477 -27.65 -22.96 3.36
C ILE A 477 -28.10 -24.12 2.48
N TYR A 478 -28.33 -25.28 3.09
CA TYR A 478 -28.82 -26.43 2.37
C TYR A 478 -30.35 -26.31 2.22
N LEU A 479 -30.83 -26.36 0.98
CA LEU A 479 -32.23 -26.21 0.64
C LEU A 479 -32.88 -27.61 0.48
N ASP A 480 -34.06 -27.81 1.04
CA ASP A 480 -34.91 -28.95 0.68
C ASP A 480 -35.71 -28.61 -0.58
N GLU A 481 -36.03 -29.63 -1.41
CA GLU A 481 -36.75 -29.48 -2.68
C GLU A 481 -38.12 -28.77 -2.53
N ALA A 482 -38.70 -28.75 -1.33
CA ALA A 482 -39.97 -28.08 -1.03
C ALA A 482 -39.85 -26.53 -0.93
N ASN A 483 -38.64 -25.98 -0.90
CA ASN A 483 -38.36 -24.54 -0.70
C ASN A 483 -37.50 -23.93 -1.83
N ASP A 484 -37.75 -24.33 -3.09
CA ASP A 484 -37.10 -23.72 -4.24
C ASP A 484 -37.64 -22.29 -4.43
N PRO A 485 -36.88 -21.19 -4.22
CA PRO A 485 -37.29 -19.88 -4.62
C PRO A 485 -37.26 -19.83 -6.16
N ALA A 486 -38.44 -19.69 -6.78
CA ALA A 486 -38.63 -19.60 -8.22
C ALA A 486 -37.93 -18.38 -8.84
#